data_4270f423ec412b4b4750782f0ad65b78
#
_entry.id   4270f423ec412b4b4750782f0ad65b78
#
_cell.length_a   1.000
_cell.length_b   1.000
_cell.length_c   1.000
_cell.angle_alpha   90.00
_cell.angle_beta   90.00
_cell.angle_gamma   90.00
#
_symmetry.space_group_name_H-M   'P 1'
#
loop_
_entity.id
_entity.type
_entity.pdbx_description
1 polymer ?
#
loop_
_entity_poly.entity_id
_entity_poly.type
_entity_poly.pdbx_seq_one_letter_code
_entity_poly.pdbx_strand_id
1 'polypeptide(L)'
;MNKKVLVPELLGKTLRASEIELNQIGIAVDSVYYSFNPNYPKGIISWQSPAPLDSIRKGFGVRLEVSRGLAPNDFVPVPNLIGLFYNEALERIDSSNLKKGSIKFVDYEKSVPNIVLNQSPKEGTKISQNSKINLVISK
;
A
#
# COMPACT_ATOMS: atom_id res chain seq x y z
N MET A 1 -42.01 -11.37 5.93
CA MET A 1 -40.99 -12.12 5.23
C MET A 1 -39.71 -11.28 5.08
N ASN A 2 -38.59 -11.84 5.44
CA ASN A 2 -37.32 -11.14 5.31
C ASN A 2 -36.81 -11.23 3.87
N LYS A 3 -36.65 -10.08 3.24
CA LYS A 3 -36.09 -10.03 1.89
C LYS A 3 -34.59 -10.29 1.96
N LYS A 4 -34.11 -11.03 0.98
CA LYS A 4 -32.67 -11.19 0.77
C LYS A 4 -32.17 -10.12 -0.18
N VAL A 5 -30.99 -9.58 0.11
CA VAL A 5 -30.31 -8.62 -0.77
C VAL A 5 -28.92 -9.16 -1.09
N LEU A 6 -28.46 -8.85 -2.28
CA LEU A 6 -27.11 -9.24 -2.70
C LEU A 6 -26.09 -8.35 -2.01
N VAL A 7 -25.05 -8.97 -1.50
CA VAL A 7 -23.93 -8.26 -0.88
C VAL A 7 -23.02 -7.76 -2.00
N PRO A 8 -22.74 -6.45 -2.07
CA PRO A 8 -21.84 -5.93 -3.09
C PRO A 8 -20.39 -6.31 -2.81
N GLU A 9 -19.55 -6.17 -3.82
CA GLU A 9 -18.11 -6.34 -3.65
C GLU A 9 -17.55 -5.09 -2.96
N LEU A 10 -17.01 -5.29 -1.76
CA LEU A 10 -16.43 -4.21 -0.96
C LEU A 10 -14.92 -4.27 -0.92
N LEU A 11 -14.33 -5.38 -1.35
CA LEU A 11 -12.88 -5.54 -1.42
C LEU A 11 -12.27 -4.43 -2.29
N GLY A 12 -11.20 -3.83 -1.81
CA GLY A 12 -10.52 -2.77 -2.53
C GLY A 12 -11.11 -1.38 -2.33
N LYS A 13 -12.19 -1.26 -1.57
CA LYS A 13 -12.83 0.02 -1.26
C LYS A 13 -12.43 0.50 0.13
N THR A 14 -12.61 1.80 0.37
CA THR A 14 -12.44 2.34 1.73
C THR A 14 -13.63 1.93 2.61
N LEU A 15 -13.42 1.94 3.91
CA LEU A 15 -14.51 1.65 4.86
C LEU A 15 -15.67 2.64 4.67
N ARG A 16 -15.36 3.92 4.54
CA ARG A 16 -16.40 4.94 4.39
C ARG A 16 -17.24 4.75 3.12
N ALA A 17 -16.60 4.46 2.00
CA ALA A 17 -17.32 4.21 0.75
C ALA A 17 -18.22 2.98 0.88
N SER A 18 -17.73 1.96 1.58
CA SER A 18 -18.50 0.73 1.80
C SER A 18 -19.69 0.96 2.71
N GLU A 19 -19.53 1.75 3.76
CA GLU A 19 -20.64 2.10 4.67
C GLU A 19 -21.73 2.84 3.92
N ILE A 20 -21.37 3.78 3.06
CA ILE A 20 -22.32 4.54 2.25
C ILE A 20 -23.09 3.60 1.32
N GLU A 21 -22.38 2.74 0.62
CA GLU A 21 -22.97 1.80 -0.33
C GLU A 21 -23.93 0.83 0.37
N LEU A 22 -23.51 0.27 1.49
CA LEU A 22 -24.34 -0.66 2.27
C LEU A 22 -25.57 0.03 2.84
N ASN A 23 -25.43 1.26 3.30
CA ASN A 23 -26.56 2.00 3.85
C ASN A 23 -27.63 2.25 2.77
N GLN A 24 -27.23 2.46 1.53
CA GLN A 24 -28.17 2.67 0.44
C GLN A 24 -29.04 1.44 0.14
N ILE A 25 -28.56 0.25 0.47
CA ILE A 25 -29.30 -0.98 0.23
C ILE A 25 -29.83 -1.61 1.53
N GLY A 26 -29.72 -0.89 2.64
CA GLY A 26 -30.31 -1.30 3.91
C GLY A 26 -29.55 -2.38 4.65
N ILE A 27 -28.24 -2.54 4.38
CA ILE A 27 -27.37 -3.49 5.08
C ILE A 27 -26.50 -2.73 6.07
N ALA A 28 -26.41 -3.22 7.29
CA ALA A 28 -25.54 -2.65 8.32
C ALA A 28 -24.15 -3.27 8.27
N VAL A 29 -23.17 -2.56 8.81
CA VAL A 29 -21.87 -3.14 9.12
C VAL A 29 -21.96 -3.70 10.54
N ASP A 30 -21.82 -5.01 10.66
CA ASP A 30 -21.94 -5.71 11.95
C ASP A 30 -20.66 -5.57 12.78
N SER A 31 -19.52 -5.76 12.14
CA SER A 31 -18.23 -5.63 12.82
C SER A 31 -17.14 -5.27 11.84
N VAL A 32 -16.12 -4.57 12.34
CA VAL A 32 -14.94 -4.17 11.57
C VAL A 32 -13.71 -4.61 12.34
N TYR A 33 -12.86 -5.35 11.67
CA TYR A 33 -11.57 -5.81 12.20
C TYR A 33 -10.45 -5.12 11.45
N TYR A 34 -9.32 -4.99 12.09
CA TYR A 34 -8.13 -4.38 11.49
C TYR A 34 -6.98 -5.36 11.59
N SER A 35 -6.29 -5.58 10.48
CA SER A 35 -5.12 -6.45 10.47
C SER A 35 -4.13 -6.02 9.40
N PHE A 36 -2.87 -6.38 9.59
CA PHE A 36 -1.86 -6.13 8.58
C PHE A 36 -2.07 -7.07 7.40
N ASN A 37 -2.06 -6.50 6.21
CA ASN A 37 -2.21 -7.26 4.97
C ASN A 37 -1.38 -6.59 3.86
N PRO A 38 -0.26 -7.21 3.44
CA PRO A 38 0.62 -6.59 2.44
C PRO A 38 -0.01 -6.48 1.05
N ASN A 39 -1.08 -7.23 0.79
CA ASN A 39 -1.74 -7.22 -0.51
C ASN A 39 -2.73 -6.08 -0.69
N TYR A 40 -3.02 -5.34 0.39
CA TYR A 40 -3.96 -4.22 0.35
C TYR A 40 -3.34 -3.01 1.05
N PRO A 41 -3.50 -1.81 0.47
CA PRO A 41 -3.03 -0.58 1.12
C PRO A 41 -3.72 -0.35 2.46
N LYS A 42 -3.10 0.43 3.32
CA LYS A 42 -3.68 0.82 4.60
C LYS A 42 -5.02 1.53 4.37
N GLY A 43 -6.05 1.13 5.13
CA GLY A 43 -7.37 1.73 5.08
C GLY A 43 -8.32 1.11 4.06
N ILE A 44 -7.88 0.09 3.34
CA ILE A 44 -8.67 -0.56 2.30
C ILE A 44 -9.21 -1.88 2.81
N ILE A 45 -10.45 -2.20 2.46
CA ILE A 45 -11.09 -3.46 2.86
C ILE A 45 -10.39 -4.63 2.17
N SER A 46 -9.91 -5.55 2.99
CA SER A 46 -9.14 -6.72 2.57
C SER A 46 -9.93 -8.02 2.66
N TRP A 47 -11.07 -8.00 3.34
CA TRP A 47 -11.91 -9.20 3.49
C TRP A 47 -13.34 -8.78 3.88
N GLN A 48 -14.30 -9.55 3.41
CA GLN A 48 -15.70 -9.35 3.76
C GLN A 48 -16.42 -10.69 3.96
N SER A 49 -17.45 -10.67 4.77
CA SER A 49 -18.37 -11.81 4.92
C SER A 49 -19.78 -11.25 5.12
N PRO A 50 -20.78 -11.65 4.36
CA PRO A 50 -20.73 -12.64 3.27
C PRO A 50 -19.87 -12.21 2.08
N ALA A 51 -19.50 -13.18 1.27
CA ALA A 51 -18.71 -12.94 0.07
C ALA A 51 -19.47 -12.05 -0.93
N PRO A 52 -18.77 -11.39 -1.86
CA PRO A 52 -19.43 -10.63 -2.92
C PRO A 52 -20.46 -11.48 -3.67
N LEU A 53 -21.61 -10.90 -3.95
CA LEU A 53 -22.74 -11.51 -4.64
C LEU A 53 -23.47 -12.61 -3.87
N ASP A 54 -23.04 -12.96 -2.67
CA ASP A 54 -23.84 -13.77 -1.78
C ASP A 54 -25.04 -12.95 -1.30
N SER A 55 -26.10 -13.62 -0.89
CA SER A 55 -27.27 -12.93 -0.36
C SER A 55 -27.27 -12.93 1.16
N ILE A 56 -27.81 -11.87 1.72
CA ILE A 56 -28.00 -11.71 3.16
C ILE A 56 -29.44 -11.26 3.42
N ARG A 57 -30.00 -11.70 4.51
CA ARG A 57 -31.35 -11.24 4.89
C ARG A 57 -31.28 -9.81 5.39
N LYS A 58 -32.26 -9.02 4.99
CA LYS A 58 -32.37 -7.64 5.46
C LYS A 58 -32.43 -7.62 7.00
N GLY A 59 -31.65 -6.75 7.59
CA GLY A 59 -31.52 -6.67 9.06
C GLY A 59 -30.26 -7.33 9.61
N PHE A 60 -29.61 -8.17 8.81
CA PHE A 60 -28.30 -8.71 9.17
C PHE A 60 -27.19 -7.81 8.62
N GLY A 61 -26.05 -7.86 9.26
CA GLY A 61 -24.91 -7.04 8.88
C GLY A 61 -23.77 -7.81 8.25
N VAL A 62 -22.89 -7.07 7.60
CA VAL A 62 -21.65 -7.62 7.04
C VAL A 62 -20.50 -7.45 8.02
N ARG A 63 -19.52 -8.33 7.93
CA ARG A 63 -18.27 -8.24 8.66
C ARG A 63 -17.18 -7.82 7.67
N LEU A 64 -16.35 -6.90 8.09
CA LEU A 64 -15.30 -6.35 7.25
C LEU A 64 -13.97 -6.43 7.97
N GLU A 65 -12.91 -6.65 7.19
CA GLU A 65 -11.56 -6.50 7.67
C GLU A 65 -10.88 -5.39 6.86
N VAL A 66 -10.29 -4.43 7.56
CA VAL A 66 -9.61 -3.29 6.96
C VAL A 66 -8.11 -3.51 7.09
N SER A 67 -7.40 -3.37 5.99
CA SER A 67 -5.95 -3.52 5.98
C SER A 67 -5.26 -2.40 6.75
N ARG A 68 -4.26 -2.75 7.55
CA ARG A 68 -3.33 -1.82 8.17
C ARG A 68 -2.06 -1.67 7.33
N GLY A 69 -2.05 -2.23 6.12
CA GLY A 69 -0.89 -2.19 5.25
C GLY A 69 0.16 -3.20 5.66
N LEU A 70 1.41 -2.86 5.43
CA LEU A 70 2.54 -3.73 5.78
C LEU A 70 2.74 -3.79 7.29
N ALA A 71 3.02 -4.98 7.80
CA ALA A 71 3.40 -5.14 9.19
C ALA A 71 4.78 -4.48 9.42
N PRO A 72 5.09 -4.02 10.66
CA PRO A 72 6.37 -3.36 10.92
C PRO A 72 7.61 -4.18 10.54
N ASN A 73 7.49 -5.52 10.54
CA ASN A 73 8.60 -6.41 10.22
C ASN A 73 8.56 -6.96 8.80
N ASP A 74 7.63 -6.50 7.97
CA ASP A 74 7.56 -6.95 6.57
C ASP A 74 8.74 -6.41 5.78
N PHE A 75 9.27 -7.25 4.88
CA PHE A 75 10.35 -6.85 3.99
C PHE A 75 9.78 -6.28 2.70
N VAL A 76 10.49 -5.31 2.13
CA VAL A 76 10.12 -4.68 0.86
C VAL A 76 11.31 -4.76 -0.09
N PRO A 77 11.07 -4.87 -1.40
CA PRO A 77 12.17 -4.88 -2.36
C PRO A 77 12.73 -3.49 -2.56
N VAL A 78 14.04 -3.40 -2.73
CA VAL A 78 14.70 -2.14 -3.05
C VAL A 78 14.42 -1.81 -4.52
N PRO A 79 13.91 -0.61 -4.82
CA PRO A 79 13.65 -0.21 -6.20
C PRO A 79 14.94 0.09 -6.96
N ASN A 80 14.88 0.05 -8.29
CA ASN A 80 15.97 0.49 -9.12
C ASN A 80 15.96 2.01 -9.21
N LEU A 81 17.00 2.65 -8.72
CA LEU A 81 17.13 4.10 -8.68
C LEU A 81 18.20 4.62 -9.62
N ILE A 82 19.07 3.74 -10.13
CA ILE A 82 20.18 4.14 -10.98
C ILE A 82 19.65 4.73 -12.29
N GLY A 83 20.17 5.89 -12.66
CA GLY A 83 19.75 6.60 -13.86
C GLY A 83 18.62 7.58 -13.65
N LEU A 84 17.99 7.60 -12.48
CA LEU A 84 16.95 8.58 -12.17
C LEU A 84 17.56 9.89 -11.71
N PHE A 85 16.83 10.99 -11.90
CA PHE A 85 17.17 12.24 -11.23
C PHE A 85 16.98 12.11 -9.73
N TYR A 86 17.75 12.87 -8.97
CA TYR A 86 17.76 12.81 -7.52
C TYR A 86 16.34 12.95 -6.92
N ASN A 87 15.58 13.94 -7.36
CA ASN A 87 14.21 14.14 -6.85
C ASN A 87 13.30 12.97 -7.17
N GLU A 88 13.41 12.37 -8.34
CA GLU A 88 12.63 11.19 -8.70
C GLU A 88 13.01 9.98 -7.85
N ALA A 89 14.30 9.84 -7.57
CA ALA A 89 14.79 8.75 -6.72
C ALA A 89 14.22 8.88 -5.31
N LEU A 90 14.18 10.10 -4.75
CA LEU A 90 13.63 10.33 -3.42
C LEU A 90 12.14 9.98 -3.37
N GLU A 91 11.38 10.34 -4.38
CA GLU A 91 9.95 10.00 -4.46
C GLU A 91 9.76 8.49 -4.51
N ARG A 92 10.60 7.79 -5.27
CA ARG A 92 10.51 6.33 -5.39
C ARG A 92 10.90 5.63 -4.11
N ILE A 93 11.90 6.14 -3.40
CA ILE A 93 12.28 5.62 -2.08
C ILE A 93 11.09 5.74 -1.12
N ASP A 94 10.47 6.90 -1.09
CA ASP A 94 9.34 7.15 -0.19
C ASP A 94 8.14 6.26 -0.52
N SER A 95 7.80 6.14 -1.81
CA SER A 95 6.68 5.30 -2.24
C SER A 95 6.94 3.80 -2.03
N SER A 96 8.18 3.41 -1.82
CA SER A 96 8.58 2.02 -1.55
C SER A 96 8.63 1.70 -0.06
N ASN A 97 8.17 2.60 0.81
CA ASN A 97 8.23 2.46 2.26
C ASN A 97 9.66 2.37 2.79
N LEU A 98 10.55 3.10 2.17
CA LEU A 98 11.96 3.17 2.54
C LEU A 98 12.33 4.62 2.83
N LYS A 99 13.53 4.83 3.35
CA LYS A 99 14.00 6.17 3.72
C LYS A 99 15.31 6.51 3.03
N LYS A 100 15.53 7.79 2.85
CA LYS A 100 16.80 8.30 2.34
C LYS A 100 17.88 8.08 3.40
N GLY A 101 19.01 7.51 2.98
CA GLY A 101 20.19 7.37 3.80
C GLY A 101 21.22 8.45 3.50
N SER A 102 22.49 8.09 3.45
CA SER A 102 23.55 9.03 3.09
C SER A 102 23.56 9.31 1.60
N ILE A 103 23.82 10.56 1.23
CA ILE A 103 23.91 11.03 -0.15
C ILE A 103 25.31 11.53 -0.38
N LYS A 104 25.98 10.97 -1.39
CA LYS A 104 27.31 11.38 -1.76
C LYS A 104 27.27 11.94 -3.17
N PHE A 105 27.81 13.14 -3.38
CA PHE A 105 27.94 13.76 -4.69
C PHE A 105 29.35 13.57 -5.23
N VAL A 106 29.46 13.16 -6.48
CA VAL A 106 30.74 12.94 -7.13
C VAL A 106 30.75 13.58 -8.50
N ASP A 107 31.91 14.09 -8.91
CA ASP A 107 32.08 14.60 -10.27
C ASP A 107 32.12 13.43 -11.24
N TYR A 108 31.29 13.50 -12.26
CA TYR A 108 31.23 12.48 -13.29
C TYR A 108 30.93 13.13 -14.64
N GLU A 109 31.97 13.29 -15.43
CA GLU A 109 31.92 14.05 -16.70
C GLU A 109 30.98 13.42 -17.72
N LYS A 110 30.73 12.12 -17.65
CA LYS A 110 29.92 11.39 -18.64
C LYS A 110 28.44 11.47 -18.35
N SER A 111 28.04 12.17 -17.31
CA SER A 111 26.63 12.25 -16.90
C SER A 111 26.21 13.69 -16.68
N VAL A 112 24.92 13.98 -16.93
CA VAL A 112 24.35 15.24 -16.49
C VAL A 112 24.31 15.27 -14.96
N PRO A 113 24.29 16.47 -14.35
CA PRO A 113 24.22 16.58 -12.89
C PRO A 113 22.93 15.97 -12.31
N ASN A 114 23.00 15.58 -11.06
CA ASN A 114 21.85 15.13 -10.26
C ASN A 114 21.24 13.80 -10.70
N ILE A 115 22.06 12.94 -11.31
CA ILE A 115 21.65 11.59 -11.70
C ILE A 115 22.21 10.58 -10.68
N VAL A 116 21.40 9.58 -10.31
CA VAL A 116 21.84 8.50 -9.44
C VAL A 116 22.81 7.61 -10.20
N LEU A 117 24.05 7.57 -9.74
CA LEU A 117 25.11 6.76 -10.34
C LEU A 117 25.22 5.39 -9.69
N ASN A 118 24.90 5.31 -8.40
CA ASN A 118 24.97 4.06 -7.65
C ASN A 118 24.05 4.13 -6.47
N GLN A 119 23.66 2.96 -5.97
CA GLN A 119 22.80 2.83 -4.80
C GLN A 119 23.22 1.66 -3.94
N SER A 120 22.91 1.73 -2.66
CA SER A 120 23.13 0.62 -1.73
C SER A 120 22.00 0.61 -0.70
N PRO A 121 21.29 -0.50 -0.52
CA PRO A 121 21.42 -1.80 -1.20
C PRO A 121 21.05 -1.74 -2.69
N LYS A 122 21.45 -2.75 -3.43
CA LYS A 122 21.09 -2.83 -4.85
C LYS A 122 19.64 -3.22 -5.04
N GLU A 123 19.11 -2.95 -6.25
CA GLU A 123 17.72 -3.28 -6.58
C GLU A 123 17.41 -4.76 -6.35
N GLY A 124 16.18 -5.04 -5.96
CA GLY A 124 15.71 -6.39 -5.73
C GLY A 124 16.06 -6.98 -4.37
N THR A 125 16.98 -6.35 -3.63
CA THR A 125 17.30 -6.78 -2.27
C THR A 125 16.09 -6.56 -1.38
N LYS A 126 15.71 -7.56 -0.60
CA LYS A 126 14.60 -7.41 0.35
C LYS A 126 15.12 -6.92 1.69
N ILE A 127 14.60 -5.80 2.15
CA ILE A 127 15.01 -5.19 3.41
C ILE A 127 13.77 -4.77 4.20
N SER A 128 13.94 -4.55 5.49
CA SER A 128 12.84 -4.10 6.34
C SER A 128 12.33 -2.75 5.86
N GLN A 129 11.02 -2.54 5.94
CA GLN A 129 10.46 -1.22 5.64
C GLN A 129 11.09 -0.16 6.55
N ASN A 130 11.14 1.07 6.08
CA ASN A 130 11.80 2.21 6.73
C ASN A 130 13.33 2.10 6.81
N SER A 131 13.93 1.10 6.16
CA SER A 131 15.39 1.02 6.03
C SER A 131 15.89 2.12 5.11
N LYS A 132 17.15 2.50 5.30
CA LYS A 132 17.77 3.60 4.55
C LYS A 132 18.43 3.10 3.26
N ILE A 133 18.32 3.90 2.23
CA ILE A 133 18.99 3.69 0.93
C ILE A 133 20.04 4.77 0.77
N ASN A 134 21.25 4.37 0.49
CA ASN A 134 22.36 5.29 0.25
C ASN A 134 22.52 5.49 -1.26
N LEU A 135 22.80 6.73 -1.66
CA LEU A 135 22.91 7.09 -3.06
C LEU A 135 24.25 7.79 -3.35
N VAL A 136 24.76 7.54 -4.56
CA VAL A 136 25.86 8.30 -5.13
C VAL A 136 25.27 9.05 -6.32
N ILE A 137 25.40 10.37 -6.30
CA ILE A 137 24.76 11.28 -7.24
C ILE A 137 25.83 12.03 -8.04
N SER A 138 25.62 12.22 -9.34
CA SER A 138 26.48 13.05 -10.15
C SER A 138 26.34 14.52 -9.74
N LYS A 139 27.49 15.17 -9.70
CA LYS A 139 27.58 16.57 -9.24
C LYS A 139 27.36 17.54 -10.39
#